data_d758704b980a2b49ec16007aa10ed07d
#
_entry.id   d758704b980a2b49ec16007aa10ed07d
#
_cell.length_a   1.000
_cell.length_b   1.000
_cell.length_c   1.000
_cell.angle_alpha   90.00
_cell.angle_beta   90.00
_cell.angle_gamma   90.00
#
_symmetry.space_group_name_H-M   'P 1'
#
loop_
_entity.id
_entity.type
_entity.pdbx_description
1 polymer ?
#
loop_
_entity_poly.entity_id
_entity_poly.type
_entity_poly.pdbx_seq_one_letter_code
_entity_poly.pdbx_strand_id
1 'polypeptide(L)'
;VAKFDTPFKSFATWEGSAVTEGKIEAFGNDTGADLNFGNLKGKSVELKVGISFVSLENARENLEFETEGKNFDTVRDEAVAEWNAGLSKIKIDTNDKDIKKIFYTALYHSMIMPTNFTDVNGQYLGFNEKVGVAEGYTYRTDLSLWDTVRTTHPLYTLIEKEIQLDSVKSLIAMAEESGALPRWPSGAGESGSMFGTPADLLIAETYLKGLTDFDAEKAYNFMKNTALETDDDSPAAKRDYNKEYLQYGYIPAQAGKRSVSYALEYAWEDYSIALLAEALGKFEDAEFFKERSKSYKNIFNPETKYFQAKSKNGTFVEPFSPYITTYYDEVLPIKVSSAYVEGSPRQWRWSVQHDPQGLIELFGDRDYFISELEQFMKDATPKRAAIDPGSGYWHGNQHDLHAVYLFIDAGRPDLAQKWIRWVLTDRYGTGADGLDGNDDGGTLSAWYVLSAVGIYPMAGTDKYYIGAPIVDSAELDLGNGNILKVRAVNQSKDNIYVSEVTFNGEKLTEPYITHALLDAGGELVFTMSPTPAENGGF
;
A
#
# COMPACT_ATOMS: atom_id res chain seq x y z
N VAL A 1 -24.12 12.76 -16.39
CA VAL A 1 -25.09 12.67 -17.50
C VAL A 1 -25.72 11.29 -17.51
N ALA A 2 -27.05 11.23 -17.73
CA ALA A 2 -27.79 9.99 -17.83
C ALA A 2 -28.55 9.93 -19.15
N LYS A 3 -28.49 8.79 -19.88
CA LYS A 3 -29.17 8.57 -21.15
C LYS A 3 -29.99 7.26 -21.06
N PHE A 4 -31.27 7.35 -21.44
CA PHE A 4 -32.19 6.22 -21.42
C PHE A 4 -32.51 5.78 -22.84
N ASP A 5 -32.63 4.48 -23.08
CA ASP A 5 -33.05 3.91 -24.36
C ASP A 5 -34.54 4.10 -24.64
N THR A 6 -35.33 4.29 -23.60
CA THR A 6 -36.79 4.46 -23.64
C THR A 6 -37.18 5.87 -23.21
N PRO A 7 -38.00 6.62 -24.01
CA PRO A 7 -38.47 7.94 -23.61
C PRO A 7 -39.41 7.83 -22.38
N PHE A 8 -39.22 8.69 -21.39
CA PHE A 8 -40.15 8.83 -20.27
C PHE A 8 -41.39 9.64 -20.69
N LYS A 9 -42.52 9.33 -20.06
CA LYS A 9 -43.84 9.96 -20.33
C LYS A 9 -44.03 11.28 -19.61
N SER A 10 -43.52 11.34 -18.39
CA SER A 10 -43.52 12.52 -17.55
C SER A 10 -42.32 12.52 -16.62
N PHE A 11 -41.98 13.64 -16.08
CA PHE A 11 -40.90 13.82 -15.12
C PHE A 11 -41.27 14.86 -14.07
N ALA A 12 -40.62 14.78 -12.95
CA ALA A 12 -40.63 15.80 -11.90
C ALA A 12 -39.21 16.04 -11.39
N THR A 13 -38.93 17.19 -10.87
CA THR A 13 -37.73 17.45 -10.06
C THR A 13 -38.13 17.70 -8.62
N TRP A 14 -37.20 17.44 -7.71
CA TRP A 14 -37.39 17.71 -6.30
C TRP A 14 -36.23 18.51 -5.69
N GLU A 15 -36.57 19.36 -4.72
CA GLU A 15 -35.66 20.17 -3.90
C GLU A 15 -36.08 19.94 -2.44
N GLY A 16 -35.25 19.21 -1.66
CA GLY A 16 -35.67 18.71 -0.34
C GLY A 16 -36.93 17.84 -0.43
N SER A 17 -37.99 18.22 0.26
CA SER A 17 -39.28 17.52 0.21
C SER A 17 -40.26 18.02 -0.87
N ALA A 18 -39.91 19.08 -1.61
CA ALA A 18 -40.79 19.70 -2.61
C ALA A 18 -40.60 19.06 -3.99
N VAL A 19 -41.61 18.33 -4.48
CA VAL A 19 -41.64 17.72 -5.82
C VAL A 19 -42.44 18.63 -6.76
N THR A 20 -41.87 18.94 -7.94
CA THR A 20 -42.49 19.79 -8.95
C THR A 20 -42.50 19.07 -10.30
N GLU A 21 -43.71 18.76 -10.80
CA GLU A 21 -43.90 18.11 -12.10
C GLU A 21 -43.48 19.05 -13.25
N GLY A 22 -42.81 18.50 -14.26
CA GLY A 22 -42.40 19.19 -15.48
C GLY A 22 -41.36 20.29 -15.29
N LYS A 23 -40.85 20.51 -14.07
CA LYS A 23 -39.76 21.46 -13.83
C LYS A 23 -38.44 20.82 -14.29
N ILE A 24 -37.70 21.51 -15.17
CA ILE A 24 -36.48 20.96 -15.82
C ILE A 24 -35.18 21.21 -15.05
N GLU A 25 -35.23 21.99 -13.99
CA GLU A 25 -34.09 22.35 -13.16
C GLU A 25 -34.43 22.29 -11.69
N ALA A 26 -33.49 21.85 -10.87
CA ALA A 26 -33.56 21.88 -9.43
C ALA A 26 -32.22 22.32 -8.85
N PHE A 27 -32.23 23.13 -7.80
CA PHE A 27 -31.05 23.74 -7.19
C PHE A 27 -31.02 23.46 -5.69
N GLY A 28 -29.83 23.17 -5.16
CA GLY A 28 -29.62 22.94 -3.74
C GLY A 28 -28.79 21.68 -3.49
N ASN A 29 -28.55 21.40 -2.20
CA ASN A 29 -27.74 20.27 -1.78
C ASN A 29 -28.54 18.93 -1.74
N ASP A 30 -29.86 19.01 -1.78
CA ASP A 30 -30.78 17.86 -1.75
C ASP A 30 -31.76 18.00 -2.92
N THR A 31 -31.31 17.56 -4.09
CA THR A 31 -32.06 17.66 -5.34
C THR A 31 -32.03 16.36 -6.14
N GLY A 32 -33.05 16.16 -6.97
CA GLY A 32 -33.08 15.03 -7.87
C GLY A 32 -34.22 15.10 -8.89
N ALA A 33 -34.40 14.01 -9.64
CA ALA A 33 -35.44 13.88 -10.63
C ALA A 33 -36.14 12.51 -10.55
N ASP A 34 -37.47 12.54 -10.72
CA ASP A 34 -38.30 11.35 -10.92
C ASP A 34 -38.68 11.24 -12.38
N LEU A 35 -38.45 10.07 -12.97
CA LEU A 35 -38.74 9.79 -14.39
C LEU A 35 -39.80 8.69 -14.48
N ASN A 36 -40.93 8.99 -15.11
CA ASN A 36 -42.04 8.05 -15.26
C ASN A 36 -42.07 7.47 -16.69
N PHE A 37 -41.73 6.22 -16.84
CA PHE A 37 -41.79 5.48 -18.10
C PHE A 37 -43.16 4.89 -18.38
N GLY A 38 -44.12 4.99 -17.44
CA GLY A 38 -45.45 4.41 -17.54
C GLY A 38 -45.43 2.88 -17.38
N ASN A 39 -46.42 2.22 -17.97
CA ASN A 39 -46.51 0.76 -17.91
C ASN A 39 -45.60 0.11 -18.97
N LEU A 40 -44.50 -0.46 -18.58
CA LEU A 40 -43.51 -1.11 -19.44
C LEU A 40 -43.91 -2.53 -19.85
N LYS A 41 -45.01 -3.09 -19.29
CA LYS A 41 -45.51 -4.46 -19.64
C LYS A 41 -44.41 -5.54 -19.54
N GLY A 42 -43.54 -5.45 -18.55
CA GLY A 42 -42.41 -6.35 -18.33
C GLY A 42 -41.17 -6.08 -19.19
N LYS A 43 -41.09 -4.99 -19.92
CA LYS A 43 -39.86 -4.52 -20.58
C LYS A 43 -38.97 -3.80 -19.61
N SER A 44 -37.66 -3.96 -19.77
CA SER A 44 -36.62 -3.19 -19.07
C SER A 44 -36.38 -1.84 -19.73
N VAL A 45 -35.86 -0.89 -18.98
CA VAL A 45 -35.27 0.36 -19.48
C VAL A 45 -33.76 0.29 -19.26
N GLU A 46 -33.01 0.53 -20.31
CA GLU A 46 -31.55 0.63 -20.23
C GLU A 46 -31.16 2.07 -19.88
N LEU A 47 -30.31 2.20 -18.87
CA LEU A 47 -29.73 3.46 -18.44
C LEU A 47 -28.22 3.43 -18.65
N LYS A 48 -27.67 4.45 -19.31
CA LYS A 48 -26.24 4.74 -19.41
C LYS A 48 -25.92 5.99 -18.63
N VAL A 49 -24.85 5.92 -17.81
CA VAL A 49 -24.41 7.04 -16.97
C VAL A 49 -22.97 7.39 -17.32
N GLY A 50 -22.73 8.66 -17.64
CA GLY A 50 -21.39 9.25 -17.75
C GLY A 50 -21.13 10.22 -16.61
N ILE A 51 -19.95 10.19 -16.08
CA ILE A 51 -19.48 11.09 -15.03
C ILE A 51 -18.24 11.84 -15.49
N SER A 52 -18.02 13.01 -14.92
CA SER A 52 -16.79 13.80 -15.01
C SER A 52 -16.72 14.72 -13.81
N PHE A 53 -15.52 14.95 -13.31
CA PHE A 53 -15.26 15.96 -12.27
C PHE A 53 -14.91 17.33 -12.88
N VAL A 54 -14.80 17.42 -14.21
CA VAL A 54 -14.44 18.63 -14.96
C VAL A 54 -15.68 19.38 -15.45
N SER A 55 -16.55 18.74 -16.23
CA SER A 55 -17.71 19.40 -16.82
C SER A 55 -18.83 18.43 -17.24
N LEU A 56 -20.03 18.98 -17.50
CA LEU A 56 -21.14 18.23 -18.09
C LEU A 56 -20.83 17.80 -19.53
N GLU A 57 -20.09 18.61 -20.26
CA GLU A 57 -19.65 18.32 -21.63
C GLU A 57 -18.73 17.12 -21.64
N ASN A 58 -17.74 17.07 -20.75
CA ASN A 58 -16.84 15.92 -20.59
C ASN A 58 -17.60 14.67 -20.16
N ALA A 59 -18.58 14.79 -19.25
CA ALA A 59 -19.41 13.65 -18.85
C ALA A 59 -20.22 13.06 -20.02
N ARG A 60 -20.64 13.88 -21.01
CA ARG A 60 -21.27 13.39 -22.25
C ARG A 60 -20.26 12.75 -23.17
N GLU A 61 -19.08 13.37 -23.33
CA GLU A 61 -18.00 12.83 -24.16
C GLU A 61 -17.55 11.46 -23.63
N ASN A 62 -17.34 11.31 -22.33
CA ASN A 62 -17.03 10.04 -21.69
C ASN A 62 -18.12 8.99 -21.96
N LEU A 63 -19.40 9.37 -21.73
CA LEU A 63 -20.52 8.47 -21.96
C LEU A 63 -20.60 7.99 -23.41
N GLU A 64 -20.45 8.91 -24.38
CA GLU A 64 -20.52 8.61 -25.80
C GLU A 64 -19.33 7.76 -26.23
N PHE A 65 -18.11 8.13 -25.85
CA PHE A 65 -16.90 7.39 -26.18
C PHE A 65 -16.95 5.94 -25.70
N GLU A 66 -17.39 5.71 -24.48
CA GLU A 66 -17.38 4.37 -23.87
C GLU A 66 -18.56 3.51 -24.27
N THR A 67 -19.73 4.11 -24.57
CA THR A 67 -20.99 3.36 -24.72
C THR A 67 -21.72 3.55 -26.04
N GLU A 68 -21.22 4.36 -26.99
CA GLU A 68 -21.88 4.54 -28.28
C GLU A 68 -21.99 3.21 -29.05
N GLY A 69 -23.18 2.91 -29.55
CA GLY A 69 -23.47 1.68 -30.30
C GLY A 69 -23.50 0.39 -29.47
N LYS A 70 -23.26 0.48 -28.15
CA LYS A 70 -23.25 -0.67 -27.25
C LYS A 70 -24.54 -0.77 -26.43
N ASN A 71 -24.99 -1.99 -26.15
CA ASN A 71 -26.05 -2.29 -25.18
C ASN A 71 -25.45 -2.82 -23.88
N PHE A 72 -26.29 -3.06 -22.87
CA PHE A 72 -25.88 -3.58 -21.57
C PHE A 72 -25.03 -4.85 -21.66
N ASP A 73 -25.46 -5.83 -22.49
CA ASP A 73 -24.73 -7.10 -22.62
C ASP A 73 -23.34 -6.88 -23.21
N THR A 74 -23.19 -6.01 -24.20
CA THR A 74 -21.90 -5.68 -24.80
C THR A 74 -20.96 -5.05 -23.77
N VAL A 75 -21.44 -4.04 -23.01
CA VAL A 75 -20.61 -3.38 -21.97
C VAL A 75 -20.23 -4.35 -20.86
N ARG A 76 -21.15 -5.21 -20.42
CA ARG A 76 -20.87 -6.27 -19.44
C ARG A 76 -19.79 -7.22 -19.96
N ASP A 77 -19.90 -7.69 -21.18
CA ASP A 77 -18.97 -8.67 -21.75
C ASP A 77 -17.58 -8.06 -21.96
N GLU A 78 -17.49 -6.77 -22.34
CA GLU A 78 -16.24 -6.02 -22.39
C GLU A 78 -15.61 -5.87 -21.00
N ALA A 79 -16.39 -5.48 -19.98
CA ALA A 79 -15.90 -5.39 -18.60
C ALA A 79 -15.38 -6.73 -18.06
N VAL A 80 -16.09 -7.84 -18.37
CA VAL A 80 -15.63 -9.19 -18.02
C VAL A 80 -14.31 -9.52 -18.73
N ALA A 81 -14.16 -9.13 -20.00
CA ALA A 81 -12.91 -9.35 -20.74
C ALA A 81 -11.73 -8.56 -20.14
N GLU A 82 -11.93 -7.29 -19.80
CA GLU A 82 -10.91 -6.44 -19.16
C GLU A 82 -10.47 -7.01 -17.80
N TRP A 83 -11.43 -7.37 -16.94
CA TRP A 83 -11.09 -7.99 -15.66
C TRP A 83 -10.36 -9.34 -15.83
N ASN A 84 -10.76 -10.16 -16.78
CA ASN A 84 -10.07 -11.40 -17.07
C ASN A 84 -8.66 -11.15 -17.62
N ALA A 85 -8.44 -10.12 -18.42
CA ALA A 85 -7.11 -9.72 -18.89
C ALA A 85 -6.21 -9.34 -17.71
N GLY A 86 -6.67 -8.46 -16.82
CA GLY A 86 -5.95 -8.07 -15.61
C GLY A 86 -5.63 -9.27 -14.70
N LEU A 87 -6.65 -10.05 -14.34
CA LEU A 87 -6.48 -11.21 -13.46
C LEU A 87 -5.61 -12.33 -14.07
N SER A 88 -5.54 -12.43 -15.40
CA SER A 88 -4.70 -13.43 -16.09
C SER A 88 -3.22 -13.06 -16.14
N LYS A 89 -2.82 -11.87 -15.68
CA LYS A 89 -1.41 -11.50 -15.52
C LYS A 89 -0.70 -12.38 -14.50
N ILE A 90 -1.42 -12.93 -13.53
CA ILE A 90 -0.88 -13.97 -12.65
C ILE A 90 -1.76 -15.20 -12.74
N LYS A 91 -1.19 -16.28 -13.24
CA LYS A 91 -1.85 -17.59 -13.29
C LYS A 91 -1.26 -18.50 -12.25
N ILE A 92 -2.09 -19.05 -11.36
CA ILE A 92 -1.64 -20.02 -10.36
C ILE A 92 -2.22 -21.39 -10.64
N ASP A 93 -1.46 -22.42 -10.24
CA ASP A 93 -1.95 -23.79 -10.11
C ASP A 93 -1.94 -24.19 -8.65
N THR A 94 -3.04 -24.77 -8.19
CA THR A 94 -3.22 -25.33 -6.86
C THR A 94 -4.46 -26.21 -6.85
N ASN A 95 -4.40 -27.34 -6.13
CA ASN A 95 -5.52 -28.22 -5.90
C ASN A 95 -6.48 -27.72 -4.80
N ASP A 96 -6.07 -26.72 -4.01
CA ASP A 96 -6.89 -26.14 -2.96
C ASP A 96 -7.78 -25.02 -3.51
N LYS A 97 -9.11 -25.26 -3.49
CA LYS A 97 -10.10 -24.33 -4.02
C LYS A 97 -10.21 -23.04 -3.23
N ASP A 98 -9.94 -23.09 -1.91
CA ASP A 98 -10.01 -21.92 -1.05
C ASP A 98 -8.81 -21.02 -1.29
N ILE A 99 -7.60 -21.58 -1.41
CA ILE A 99 -6.40 -20.84 -1.82
C ILE A 99 -6.64 -20.14 -3.16
N LYS A 100 -7.17 -20.88 -4.15
CA LYS A 100 -7.45 -20.31 -5.47
C LYS A 100 -8.46 -19.16 -5.41
N LYS A 101 -9.54 -19.32 -4.64
CA LYS A 101 -10.56 -18.30 -4.45
C LYS A 101 -9.97 -17.06 -3.76
N ILE A 102 -9.24 -17.23 -2.66
CA ILE A 102 -8.60 -16.13 -1.92
C ILE A 102 -7.62 -15.40 -2.82
N PHE A 103 -6.77 -16.13 -3.55
CA PHE A 103 -5.75 -15.55 -4.42
C PHE A 103 -6.35 -14.61 -5.48
N TYR A 104 -7.33 -15.09 -6.25
CA TYR A 104 -7.94 -14.27 -7.31
C TYR A 104 -8.83 -13.16 -6.76
N THR A 105 -9.44 -13.35 -5.58
CA THR A 105 -10.15 -12.27 -4.88
C THR A 105 -9.16 -11.19 -4.42
N ALA A 106 -8.03 -11.59 -3.86
CA ALA A 106 -6.97 -10.68 -3.44
C ALA A 106 -6.35 -9.95 -4.65
N LEU A 107 -6.06 -10.65 -5.74
CA LEU A 107 -5.56 -10.01 -6.97
C LEU A 107 -6.57 -9.00 -7.53
N TYR A 108 -7.87 -9.32 -7.52
CA TYR A 108 -8.93 -8.38 -7.89
C TYR A 108 -8.96 -7.15 -6.98
N HIS A 109 -8.94 -7.34 -5.66
CA HIS A 109 -8.97 -6.23 -4.71
C HIS A 109 -7.73 -5.33 -4.83
N SER A 110 -6.56 -5.89 -5.10
CA SER A 110 -5.34 -5.10 -5.31
C SER A 110 -5.36 -4.22 -6.56
N MET A 111 -6.32 -4.44 -7.48
CA MET A 111 -6.47 -3.68 -8.73
C MET A 111 -7.63 -2.67 -8.71
N ILE A 112 -8.37 -2.53 -7.60
CA ILE A 112 -9.52 -1.61 -7.52
C ILE A 112 -9.05 -0.14 -7.44
N MET A 113 -7.93 0.12 -6.79
CA MET A 113 -7.30 1.43 -6.63
C MET A 113 -5.89 1.38 -7.23
N PRO A 114 -5.33 2.51 -7.69
CA PRO A 114 -5.86 3.87 -7.67
C PRO A 114 -6.92 4.13 -8.74
N THR A 115 -7.77 5.13 -8.48
CA THR A 115 -8.86 5.52 -9.40
C THR A 115 -8.32 6.27 -10.61
N ASN A 116 -8.78 5.92 -11.82
CA ASN A 116 -8.61 6.75 -13.01
C ASN A 116 -9.47 8.01 -12.86
N PHE A 117 -8.83 9.18 -12.83
CA PHE A 117 -9.48 10.47 -12.63
C PHE A 117 -9.42 11.36 -13.89
N THR A 118 -9.01 10.77 -15.02
CA THR A 118 -8.86 11.45 -16.31
C THR A 118 -10.09 11.22 -17.17
N ASP A 119 -10.67 12.28 -17.73
CA ASP A 119 -11.67 12.18 -18.79
C ASP A 119 -11.04 11.66 -20.09
N VAL A 120 -11.86 11.17 -21.03
CA VAL A 120 -11.38 10.59 -22.30
C VAL A 120 -10.57 11.54 -23.17
N ASN A 121 -10.73 12.86 -22.96
CA ASN A 121 -9.94 13.90 -23.63
C ASN A 121 -8.65 14.29 -22.89
N GLY A 122 -8.29 13.55 -21.83
CA GLY A 122 -7.10 13.80 -21.03
C GLY A 122 -7.26 14.84 -19.93
N GLN A 123 -8.42 15.48 -19.80
CA GLN A 123 -8.66 16.48 -18.76
C GLN A 123 -8.93 15.83 -17.39
N TYR A 124 -8.51 16.52 -16.33
CA TYR A 124 -8.78 16.16 -14.94
C TYR A 124 -8.96 17.41 -14.08
N LEU A 125 -9.59 17.28 -12.92
CA LEU A 125 -9.66 18.35 -11.92
C LEU A 125 -8.44 18.24 -10.98
N GLY A 126 -7.56 19.24 -11.04
CA GLY A 126 -6.32 19.25 -10.27
C GLY A 126 -6.50 19.75 -8.83
N PHE A 127 -5.44 19.61 -8.02
CA PHE A 127 -5.39 20.03 -6.60
C PHE A 127 -5.52 21.54 -6.39
N ASN A 128 -5.30 22.33 -7.44
CA ASN A 128 -5.50 23.79 -7.43
C ASN A 128 -6.92 24.20 -7.85
N GLU A 129 -7.87 23.24 -7.90
CA GLU A 129 -9.25 23.43 -8.38
C GLU A 129 -9.34 23.91 -9.85
N LYS A 130 -8.28 23.69 -10.63
CA LYS A 130 -8.23 24.01 -12.05
C LYS A 130 -8.22 22.74 -12.90
N VAL A 131 -8.67 22.90 -14.14
CA VAL A 131 -8.60 21.82 -15.11
C VAL A 131 -7.17 21.67 -15.59
N GLY A 132 -6.60 20.49 -15.37
CA GLY A 132 -5.33 20.04 -15.95
C GLY A 132 -5.55 19.14 -17.17
N VAL A 133 -4.47 18.82 -17.87
CA VAL A 133 -4.46 17.85 -18.97
C VAL A 133 -3.29 16.89 -18.75
N ALA A 134 -3.59 15.59 -18.65
CA ALA A 134 -2.60 14.54 -18.56
C ALA A 134 -2.14 14.13 -19.97
N GLU A 135 -0.92 14.52 -20.33
CA GLU A 135 -0.35 14.21 -21.64
C GLU A 135 0.52 12.95 -21.58
N GLY A 136 0.05 11.86 -22.22
CA GLY A 136 0.80 10.60 -22.29
C GLY A 136 0.79 9.77 -21.00
N TYR A 137 -0.14 10.05 -20.07
CA TYR A 137 -0.38 9.24 -18.88
C TYR A 137 -1.84 9.41 -18.41
N THR A 138 -2.29 8.54 -17.52
CA THR A 138 -3.58 8.66 -16.84
C THR A 138 -3.39 9.30 -15.47
N TYR A 139 -4.05 10.44 -15.22
CA TYR A 139 -4.04 11.05 -13.90
C TYR A 139 -4.87 10.20 -12.92
N ARG A 140 -4.21 9.75 -11.86
CA ARG A 140 -4.78 8.83 -10.87
C ARG A 140 -4.90 9.49 -9.51
N THR A 141 -5.97 9.15 -8.79
CA THR A 141 -6.24 9.60 -7.43
C THR A 141 -6.62 8.44 -6.53
N ASP A 142 -7.05 8.72 -5.30
CA ASP A 142 -7.37 7.74 -4.27
C ASP A 142 -6.17 6.83 -3.97
N LEU A 143 -5.02 7.48 -3.71
CA LEU A 143 -3.78 6.83 -3.37
C LEU A 143 -3.65 6.76 -1.84
N SER A 144 -3.95 5.62 -1.27
CA SER A 144 -3.81 5.30 0.16
C SER A 144 -2.34 4.99 0.48
N LEU A 145 -1.47 6.01 0.30
CA LEU A 145 -0.02 5.79 0.17
C LEU A 145 0.64 5.15 1.38
N TRP A 146 0.24 5.53 2.61
CA TRP A 146 0.80 4.92 3.82
C TRP A 146 0.65 3.40 3.85
N ASP A 147 -0.43 2.91 3.23
CA ASP A 147 -0.78 1.51 3.13
C ASP A 147 -0.11 0.87 1.91
N THR A 148 -0.41 1.41 0.73
CA THR A 148 -0.17 0.78 -0.57
C THR A 148 1.30 0.69 -0.97
N VAL A 149 2.18 1.56 -0.43
CA VAL A 149 3.63 1.49 -0.66
C VAL A 149 4.24 0.19 -0.14
N ARG A 150 3.59 -0.51 0.78
CA ARG A 150 4.13 -1.72 1.42
C ARG A 150 4.04 -2.95 0.52
N THR A 151 3.00 -3.06 -0.30
CA THR A 151 2.76 -4.26 -1.12
C THR A 151 2.07 -3.99 -2.46
N THR A 152 1.04 -3.11 -2.51
CA THR A 152 0.26 -2.86 -3.73
C THR A 152 1.12 -2.22 -4.83
N HIS A 153 1.82 -1.13 -4.53
CA HIS A 153 2.74 -0.50 -5.48
C HIS A 153 3.93 -1.39 -5.86
N PRO A 154 4.58 -2.11 -4.91
CA PRO A 154 5.54 -3.15 -5.27
C PRO A 154 5.01 -4.24 -6.21
N LEU A 155 3.75 -4.68 -6.05
CA LEU A 155 3.11 -5.60 -6.99
C LEU A 155 2.94 -4.95 -8.37
N TYR A 156 2.52 -3.67 -8.42
CA TYR A 156 2.37 -2.96 -9.69
C TYR A 156 3.68 -2.79 -10.44
N THR A 157 4.81 -2.61 -9.76
CA THR A 157 6.12 -2.57 -10.43
C THR A 157 6.44 -3.86 -11.19
N LEU A 158 5.81 -4.97 -10.84
CA LEU A 158 5.95 -6.25 -11.53
C LEU A 158 4.94 -6.42 -12.68
N ILE A 159 3.65 -6.21 -12.41
CA ILE A 159 2.57 -6.62 -13.33
C ILE A 159 1.73 -5.46 -13.91
N GLU A 160 1.81 -4.25 -13.33
CA GLU A 160 1.02 -3.07 -13.72
C GLU A 160 1.90 -1.82 -13.84
N LYS A 161 3.00 -1.93 -14.60
CA LYS A 161 4.02 -0.88 -14.72
C LYS A 161 3.49 0.46 -15.20
N GLU A 162 2.49 0.45 -16.08
CA GLU A 162 1.83 1.66 -16.57
C GLU A 162 1.07 2.37 -15.44
N ILE A 163 0.28 1.62 -14.64
CA ILE A 163 -0.43 2.17 -13.48
C ILE A 163 0.56 2.74 -12.46
N GLN A 164 1.69 2.07 -12.26
CA GLN A 164 2.74 2.54 -11.36
C GLN A 164 3.35 3.86 -11.83
N LEU A 165 3.70 3.97 -13.12
CA LEU A 165 4.24 5.20 -13.71
C LEU A 165 3.21 6.33 -13.72
N ASP A 166 1.96 6.03 -14.06
CA ASP A 166 0.86 6.98 -14.00
C ASP A 166 0.69 7.54 -12.58
N SER A 167 0.80 6.69 -11.56
CA SER A 167 0.71 7.11 -10.16
C SER A 167 1.83 8.08 -9.78
N VAL A 168 3.07 7.81 -10.19
CA VAL A 168 4.20 8.73 -9.95
C VAL A 168 4.00 10.06 -10.68
N LYS A 169 3.61 10.03 -11.97
CA LYS A 169 3.36 11.24 -12.76
C LYS A 169 2.22 12.07 -12.15
N SER A 170 1.18 11.41 -11.64
CA SER A 170 0.06 12.07 -10.96
C SER A 170 0.51 12.75 -9.65
N LEU A 171 1.33 12.07 -8.83
CA LEU A 171 1.88 12.65 -7.60
C LEU A 171 2.76 13.88 -7.89
N ILE A 172 3.55 13.86 -8.97
CA ILE A 172 4.35 15.00 -9.40
C ILE A 172 3.44 16.15 -9.84
N ALA A 173 2.40 15.89 -10.62
CA ALA A 173 1.42 16.91 -11.03
C ALA A 173 0.69 17.53 -9.81
N MET A 174 0.25 16.70 -8.84
CA MET A 174 -0.33 17.18 -7.59
C MET A 174 0.65 18.06 -6.80
N ALA A 175 1.94 17.71 -6.79
CA ALA A 175 2.96 18.52 -6.12
C ALA A 175 3.21 19.86 -6.83
N GLU A 176 3.21 19.89 -8.16
CA GLU A 176 3.29 21.14 -8.94
C GLU A 176 2.10 22.06 -8.69
N GLU A 177 0.92 21.50 -8.49
CA GLU A 177 -0.33 22.22 -8.26
C GLU A 177 -0.48 22.73 -6.82
N SER A 178 0.04 21.99 -5.82
CA SER A 178 -0.14 22.28 -4.39
C SER A 178 1.13 22.71 -3.66
N GLY A 179 2.30 22.55 -4.27
CA GLY A 179 3.61 22.89 -3.69
C GLY A 179 4.33 21.77 -2.97
N ALA A 180 3.70 20.59 -2.79
CA ALA A 180 4.33 19.42 -2.18
C ALA A 180 3.65 18.11 -2.60
N LEU A 181 4.38 17.00 -2.52
CA LEU A 181 3.82 15.66 -2.70
C LEU A 181 2.72 15.40 -1.67
N PRO A 182 1.57 14.87 -2.09
CA PRO A 182 0.47 14.59 -1.16
C PRO A 182 0.78 13.37 -0.30
N ARG A 183 0.14 13.31 0.87
CA ARG A 183 0.21 12.16 1.79
C ARG A 183 -0.86 11.11 1.46
N TRP A 184 -2.08 11.58 1.23
CA TRP A 184 -3.23 10.75 0.90
C TRP A 184 -4.18 11.52 -0.03
N PRO A 185 -3.88 11.55 -1.33
CA PRO A 185 -4.75 12.21 -2.30
C PRO A 185 -6.06 11.46 -2.46
N SER A 186 -7.17 12.19 -2.46
CA SER A 186 -8.50 11.65 -2.76
C SER A 186 -9.30 12.64 -3.59
N GLY A 187 -9.77 12.21 -4.76
CA GLY A 187 -10.35 13.12 -5.74
C GLY A 187 -9.37 14.22 -6.14
N ALA A 188 -9.80 15.47 -6.09
CA ALA A 188 -9.00 16.64 -6.45
C ALA A 188 -8.30 17.30 -5.26
N GLY A 189 -8.03 16.58 -4.18
CA GLY A 189 -7.43 17.18 -2.98
C GLY A 189 -6.76 16.22 -2.02
N GLU A 190 -6.11 16.81 -1.01
CA GLU A 190 -5.50 16.08 0.10
C GLU A 190 -6.55 15.78 1.17
N SER A 191 -6.70 14.51 1.56
CA SER A 191 -7.66 14.12 2.60
C SER A 191 -7.23 14.51 4.01
N GLY A 192 -5.93 14.72 4.23
CA GLY A 192 -5.34 14.94 5.56
C GLY A 192 -5.28 13.69 6.44
N SER A 193 -5.59 12.51 5.87
CA SER A 193 -5.53 11.23 6.59
C SER A 193 -4.10 10.76 6.77
N MET A 194 -3.90 9.95 7.81
CA MET A 194 -2.65 9.28 8.17
C MET A 194 -1.47 10.24 8.43
N PHE A 195 -0.23 9.83 8.17
CA PHE A 195 0.98 10.58 8.53
C PHE A 195 2.17 10.12 7.68
N GLY A 196 3.33 10.77 7.87
CA GLY A 196 4.51 10.53 7.06
C GLY A 196 4.46 11.20 5.69
N THR A 197 5.42 10.85 4.85
CA THR A 197 5.52 11.27 3.44
C THR A 197 5.74 10.04 2.54
N PRO A 198 4.81 9.08 2.54
CA PRO A 198 5.01 7.77 1.89
C PRO A 198 5.15 7.85 0.36
N ALA A 199 4.81 8.97 -0.28
CA ALA A 199 5.14 9.22 -1.67
C ALA A 199 6.64 9.10 -1.95
N ASP A 200 7.49 9.39 -0.94
CA ASP A 200 8.95 9.26 -1.04
C ASP A 200 9.35 7.80 -1.32
N LEU A 201 8.70 6.85 -0.64
CA LEU A 201 8.91 5.42 -0.83
C LEU A 201 8.51 4.95 -2.22
N LEU A 202 7.30 5.34 -2.66
CA LEU A 202 6.76 4.97 -3.96
C LEU A 202 7.64 5.45 -5.11
N ILE A 203 8.04 6.73 -5.08
CA ILE A 203 8.85 7.35 -6.13
C ILE A 203 10.25 6.72 -6.18
N ALA A 204 10.91 6.59 -5.01
CA ALA A 204 12.23 5.99 -4.92
C ALA A 204 12.22 4.54 -5.43
N GLU A 205 11.29 3.72 -4.94
CA GLU A 205 11.16 2.32 -5.36
C GLU A 205 10.91 2.19 -6.87
N THR A 206 10.02 3.01 -7.43
CA THR A 206 9.71 3.00 -8.86
C THR A 206 10.97 3.26 -9.70
N TYR A 207 11.76 4.27 -9.32
CA TYR A 207 13.01 4.60 -10.01
C TYR A 207 14.06 3.50 -9.88
N LEU A 208 14.27 3.00 -8.65
CA LEU A 208 15.26 1.95 -8.36
C LEU A 208 14.95 0.63 -9.07
N LYS A 209 13.68 0.36 -9.34
CA LYS A 209 13.22 -0.80 -10.12
C LYS A 209 13.26 -0.59 -11.62
N GLY A 210 13.87 0.51 -12.09
CA GLY A 210 14.09 0.77 -13.52
C GLY A 210 12.91 1.38 -14.27
N LEU A 211 11.83 1.73 -13.58
CA LEU A 211 10.70 2.45 -14.16
C LEU A 211 10.96 3.96 -14.08
N THR A 212 11.70 4.49 -15.07
CA THR A 212 12.29 5.84 -15.00
C THR A 212 11.62 6.86 -15.94
N ASP A 213 10.48 6.52 -16.57
CA ASP A 213 9.76 7.42 -17.49
C ASP A 213 8.94 8.49 -16.73
N PHE A 214 9.64 9.31 -15.93
CA PHE A 214 9.11 10.48 -15.23
C PHE A 214 10.23 11.44 -14.85
N ASP A 215 9.90 12.67 -14.44
CA ASP A 215 10.88 13.67 -14.01
C ASP A 215 11.38 13.37 -12.59
N ALA A 216 12.37 12.48 -12.50
CA ALA A 216 12.94 12.03 -11.24
C ALA A 216 13.66 13.15 -10.47
N GLU A 217 14.29 14.12 -11.19
CA GLU A 217 14.92 15.28 -10.56
C GLU A 217 13.89 16.19 -9.88
N LYS A 218 12.79 16.44 -10.55
CA LYS A 218 11.69 17.23 -9.98
C LYS A 218 11.07 16.54 -8.78
N ALA A 219 10.76 15.24 -8.89
CA ALA A 219 10.23 14.44 -7.80
C ALA A 219 11.17 14.47 -6.58
N TYR A 220 12.46 14.21 -6.80
CA TYR A 220 13.50 14.29 -5.77
C TYR A 220 13.54 15.66 -5.06
N ASN A 221 13.41 16.75 -5.82
CA ASN A 221 13.41 18.09 -5.25
C ASN A 221 12.20 18.32 -4.32
N PHE A 222 11.01 17.82 -4.66
CA PHE A 222 9.84 17.87 -3.79
C PHE A 222 10.07 17.05 -2.51
N MET A 223 10.58 15.81 -2.63
CA MET A 223 10.91 14.95 -1.50
C MET A 223 11.89 15.64 -0.54
N LYS A 224 13.02 16.13 -1.07
CA LYS A 224 14.06 16.83 -0.31
C LYS A 224 13.52 18.09 0.37
N ASN A 225 12.77 18.93 -0.34
CA ASN A 225 12.21 20.15 0.20
C ASN A 225 11.28 19.85 1.38
N THR A 226 10.36 18.90 1.24
CA THR A 226 9.47 18.46 2.33
C THR A 226 10.26 17.93 3.53
N ALA A 227 11.29 17.12 3.28
CA ALA A 227 12.10 16.52 4.34
C ALA A 227 12.98 17.51 5.11
N LEU A 228 13.20 18.72 4.55
CA LEU A 228 14.04 19.78 5.16
C LEU A 228 13.22 21.01 5.60
N GLU A 229 11.92 21.08 5.29
CA GLU A 229 11.08 22.24 5.58
C GLU A 229 10.86 22.41 7.10
N THR A 230 10.99 23.63 7.56
CA THR A 230 10.82 24.01 8.99
C THR A 230 9.83 25.16 9.20
N ASP A 231 9.33 25.75 8.13
CA ASP A 231 8.28 26.76 8.16
C ASP A 231 6.92 26.08 8.04
N ASP A 232 6.17 26.06 9.12
CA ASP A 232 4.87 25.39 9.20
C ASP A 232 3.81 26.03 8.28
N ASP A 233 4.02 27.27 7.81
CA ASP A 233 3.16 27.97 6.86
C ASP A 233 3.54 27.64 5.39
N SER A 234 4.62 26.94 5.14
CA SER A 234 5.07 26.54 3.80
C SER A 234 4.15 25.46 3.20
N PRO A 235 3.84 25.51 1.90
CA PRO A 235 3.20 24.39 1.20
C PRO A 235 3.96 23.07 1.32
N ALA A 236 5.28 23.12 1.49
CA ALA A 236 6.13 21.95 1.68
C ALA A 236 6.10 21.36 3.10
N ALA A 237 5.40 21.99 4.06
CA ALA A 237 5.27 21.54 5.44
C ALA A 237 4.33 20.31 5.55
N LYS A 238 4.74 19.16 4.99
CA LYS A 238 3.97 17.90 5.05
C LYS A 238 4.44 16.94 6.15
N ARG A 239 5.63 17.17 6.73
CA ARG A 239 6.12 16.41 7.89
C ARG A 239 5.74 17.16 9.16
N ASP A 240 4.81 16.60 9.92
CA ASP A 240 4.40 17.15 11.21
C ASP A 240 5.59 17.15 12.18
N TYR A 241 5.79 18.24 12.93
CA TYR A 241 6.89 18.41 13.88
C TYR A 241 8.30 18.28 13.26
N ASN A 242 8.46 18.57 11.96
CA ASN A 242 9.73 18.40 11.26
C ASN A 242 10.85 19.27 11.85
N LYS A 243 10.51 20.48 12.29
CA LYS A 243 11.45 21.39 12.97
C LYS A 243 12.07 20.74 14.20
N GLU A 244 11.26 20.11 15.05
CA GLU A 244 11.74 19.38 16.22
C GLU A 244 12.51 18.13 15.83
N TYR A 245 12.05 17.39 14.82
CA TYR A 245 12.75 16.22 14.31
C TYR A 245 14.16 16.57 13.81
N LEU A 246 14.31 17.65 13.05
CA LEU A 246 15.61 18.14 12.58
C LEU A 246 16.50 18.66 13.73
N GLN A 247 15.89 19.32 14.73
CA GLN A 247 16.64 19.91 15.85
C GLN A 247 17.16 18.87 16.83
N TYR A 248 16.35 17.87 17.18
CA TYR A 248 16.66 16.90 18.24
C TYR A 248 17.08 15.52 17.71
N GLY A 249 16.87 15.24 16.42
CA GLY A 249 16.99 13.89 15.84
C GLY A 249 15.88 12.93 16.31
N TYR A 250 14.80 13.47 16.88
CA TYR A 250 13.55 12.80 17.24
C TYR A 250 12.47 13.85 17.49
N ILE A 251 11.22 13.43 17.63
CA ILE A 251 10.11 14.32 17.96
C ILE A 251 9.87 14.26 19.47
N PRO A 252 10.13 15.34 20.23
CA PRO A 252 9.89 15.36 21.66
C PRO A 252 8.39 15.22 21.98
N ALA A 253 8.07 14.50 23.06
CA ALA A 253 6.68 14.29 23.51
C ALA A 253 5.89 15.59 23.74
N GLN A 254 6.59 16.70 24.04
CA GLN A 254 5.97 18.02 24.20
C GLN A 254 5.63 18.73 22.89
N ALA A 255 6.15 18.27 21.75
CA ALA A 255 5.81 18.83 20.44
C ALA A 255 4.39 18.42 20.02
N GLY A 256 4.02 17.15 20.26
CA GLY A 256 2.69 16.69 19.93
C GLY A 256 2.48 15.19 20.16
N LYS A 257 1.35 14.72 19.65
CA LYS A 257 0.98 13.30 19.67
C LYS A 257 1.76 12.50 18.61
N ARG A 258 1.75 11.17 18.72
CA ARG A 258 2.26 10.21 17.72
C ARG A 258 3.78 10.31 17.46
N SER A 259 4.52 10.92 18.39
CA SER A 259 5.93 11.29 18.22
C SER A 259 6.85 10.12 17.89
N VAL A 260 6.57 8.92 18.41
CA VAL A 260 7.37 7.72 18.13
C VAL A 260 7.08 7.21 16.71
N SER A 261 5.81 7.05 16.35
CA SER A 261 5.44 6.57 15.02
C SER A 261 5.94 7.48 13.91
N TYR A 262 5.77 8.82 14.06
CA TYR A 262 6.32 9.78 13.11
C TYR A 262 7.83 9.66 12.93
N ALA A 263 8.58 9.53 14.04
CA ALA A 263 10.03 9.44 13.97
C ALA A 263 10.51 8.15 13.28
N LEU A 264 9.77 7.04 13.44
CA LEU A 264 10.07 5.78 12.77
C LEU A 264 9.77 5.86 11.26
N GLU A 265 8.62 6.41 10.86
CA GLU A 265 8.27 6.58 9.45
C GLU A 265 9.25 7.55 8.76
N TYR A 266 9.56 8.71 9.38
CA TYR A 266 10.53 9.65 8.79
C TYR A 266 11.93 9.04 8.61
N ALA A 267 12.35 8.16 9.50
CA ALA A 267 13.61 7.44 9.33
C ALA A 267 13.59 6.51 8.10
N TRP A 268 12.48 5.83 7.85
CA TRP A 268 12.30 4.98 6.68
C TRP A 268 12.20 5.80 5.38
N GLU A 269 11.43 6.89 5.40
CA GLU A 269 11.28 7.81 4.28
C GLU A 269 12.63 8.48 3.93
N ASP A 270 13.41 8.90 4.92
CA ASP A 270 14.76 9.43 4.73
C ASP A 270 15.69 8.41 4.05
N TYR A 271 15.58 7.13 4.41
CA TYR A 271 16.34 6.07 3.73
C TYR A 271 16.00 5.97 2.25
N SER A 272 14.72 6.08 1.88
CA SER A 272 14.28 6.06 0.48
C SER A 272 14.76 7.29 -0.29
N ILE A 273 14.73 8.48 0.33
CA ILE A 273 15.32 9.70 -0.24
C ILE A 273 16.82 9.50 -0.48
N ALA A 274 17.54 8.88 0.46
CA ALA A 274 18.97 8.59 0.32
C ALA A 274 19.26 7.69 -0.88
N LEU A 275 18.48 6.62 -1.06
CA LEU A 275 18.65 5.69 -2.17
C LEU A 275 18.39 6.37 -3.52
N LEU A 276 17.35 7.18 -3.64
CA LEU A 276 17.08 7.94 -4.86
C LEU A 276 18.16 8.99 -5.11
N ALA A 277 18.62 9.69 -4.09
CA ALA A 277 19.72 10.65 -4.21
C ALA A 277 21.00 9.98 -4.73
N GLU A 278 21.36 8.81 -4.20
CA GLU A 278 22.50 8.03 -4.67
C GLU A 278 22.35 7.63 -6.14
N ALA A 279 21.19 7.13 -6.54
CA ALA A 279 20.88 6.75 -7.91
C ALA A 279 20.91 7.94 -8.89
N LEU A 280 20.59 9.15 -8.42
CA LEU A 280 20.69 10.41 -9.19
C LEU A 280 22.09 11.06 -9.12
N GLY A 281 23.08 10.43 -8.47
CA GLY A 281 24.45 10.95 -8.33
C GLY A 281 24.61 12.09 -7.33
N LYS A 282 23.64 12.29 -6.43
CA LYS A 282 23.64 13.34 -5.38
C LYS A 282 24.23 12.79 -4.09
N PHE A 283 25.51 12.44 -4.11
CA PHE A 283 26.16 11.67 -3.04
C PHE A 283 26.21 12.38 -1.68
N GLU A 284 26.31 13.71 -1.63
CA GLU A 284 26.30 14.46 -0.36
C GLU A 284 24.94 14.38 0.31
N ASP A 285 23.86 14.53 -0.46
CA ASP A 285 22.50 14.37 0.01
C ASP A 285 22.21 12.92 0.43
N ALA A 286 22.70 11.95 -0.35
CA ALA A 286 22.56 10.53 -0.05
C ALA A 286 23.17 10.18 1.31
N GLU A 287 24.38 10.63 1.59
CA GLU A 287 25.04 10.41 2.88
C GLU A 287 24.30 11.09 4.04
N PHE A 288 23.86 12.34 3.82
CA PHE A 288 23.07 13.08 4.82
C PHE A 288 21.78 12.35 5.20
N PHE A 289 20.98 11.96 4.22
CA PHE A 289 19.70 11.27 4.48
C PHE A 289 19.92 9.85 5.01
N LYS A 290 20.95 9.15 4.58
CA LYS A 290 21.33 7.83 5.09
C LYS A 290 21.75 7.87 6.57
N GLU A 291 22.47 8.92 7.00
CA GLU A 291 22.77 9.10 8.41
C GLU A 291 21.50 9.46 9.20
N ARG A 292 20.66 10.35 8.66
CA ARG A 292 19.41 10.75 9.31
C ARG A 292 18.41 9.59 9.41
N SER A 293 18.40 8.65 8.49
CA SER A 293 17.56 7.46 8.54
C SER A 293 17.84 6.56 9.77
N LYS A 294 18.96 6.76 10.46
CA LYS A 294 19.30 6.07 11.69
C LYS A 294 18.75 6.74 12.94
N SER A 295 18.02 7.85 12.81
CA SER A 295 17.46 8.64 13.93
C SER A 295 16.50 7.84 14.82
N TYR A 296 15.92 6.74 14.34
CA TYR A 296 15.13 5.81 15.14
C TYR A 296 15.89 5.32 16.39
N LYS A 297 17.24 5.23 16.33
CA LYS A 297 18.10 4.85 17.47
C LYS A 297 17.96 5.81 18.65
N ASN A 298 17.65 7.08 18.39
CA ASN A 298 17.54 8.11 19.42
C ASN A 298 16.34 7.92 20.35
N ILE A 299 15.31 7.20 19.90
CA ILE A 299 14.08 6.95 20.68
C ILE A 299 13.99 5.51 21.20
N PHE A 300 15.01 4.68 20.95
CA PHE A 300 15.07 3.34 21.51
C PHE A 300 15.55 3.38 22.95
N ASN A 301 14.73 2.86 23.86
CA ASN A 301 15.10 2.75 25.27
C ASN A 301 15.83 1.40 25.53
N PRO A 302 17.13 1.41 25.85
CA PRO A 302 17.91 0.19 26.03
C PRO A 302 17.50 -0.62 27.27
N GLU A 303 16.80 -0.01 28.24
CA GLU A 303 16.32 -0.70 29.45
C GLU A 303 15.04 -1.50 29.16
N THR A 304 14.08 -0.88 28.45
CA THR A 304 12.80 -1.52 28.13
C THR A 304 12.84 -2.33 26.84
N LYS A 305 13.81 -2.04 25.95
CA LYS A 305 13.92 -2.61 24.59
C LYS A 305 12.74 -2.24 23.68
N TYR A 306 12.18 -1.04 23.86
CA TYR A 306 11.12 -0.48 23.03
C TYR A 306 11.49 0.91 22.52
N PHE A 307 10.91 1.29 21.38
CA PHE A 307 10.84 2.69 20.99
C PHE A 307 9.88 3.40 21.94
N GLN A 308 10.33 4.46 22.59
CA GLN A 308 9.61 5.16 23.66
C GLN A 308 9.68 6.67 23.45
N ALA A 309 8.58 7.36 23.74
CA ALA A 309 8.55 8.81 23.68
C ALA A 309 9.62 9.44 24.58
N LYS A 310 10.24 10.50 24.10
CA LYS A 310 11.35 11.19 24.74
C LYS A 310 11.03 12.66 24.92
N SER A 311 11.35 13.21 26.07
CA SER A 311 11.18 14.63 26.38
C SER A 311 12.28 15.49 25.76
N LYS A 312 12.07 16.81 25.63
CA LYS A 312 13.08 17.77 25.12
C LYS A 312 14.44 17.69 25.83
N ASN A 313 14.45 17.31 27.11
CA ASN A 313 15.67 17.12 27.89
C ASN A 313 16.35 15.76 27.69
N GLY A 314 15.83 14.92 26.81
CA GLY A 314 16.39 13.61 26.50
C GLY A 314 15.97 12.47 27.42
N THR A 315 15.07 12.68 28.39
CA THR A 315 14.55 11.61 29.27
C THR A 315 13.38 10.91 28.63
N PHE A 316 13.28 9.59 28.81
CA PHE A 316 12.11 8.82 28.38
C PHE A 316 10.88 9.16 29.22
N VAL A 317 9.72 9.14 28.58
CA VAL A 317 8.44 9.49 29.23
C VAL A 317 7.92 8.31 30.04
N GLU A 318 7.57 8.58 31.31
CA GLU A 318 6.95 7.61 32.22
C GLU A 318 5.55 8.11 32.66
N PRO A 319 4.61 7.23 33.03
CA PRO A 319 4.74 5.77 33.02
C PRO A 319 4.70 5.17 31.60
N PHE A 320 5.38 4.05 31.39
CA PHE A 320 5.43 3.32 30.12
C PHE A 320 4.80 1.93 30.24
N SER A 321 4.02 1.54 29.26
CA SER A 321 3.47 0.17 29.12
C SER A 321 3.49 -0.26 27.67
N PRO A 322 4.12 -1.39 27.32
CA PRO A 322 4.17 -1.88 25.94
C PRO A 322 2.84 -2.46 25.43
N TYR A 323 1.86 -2.67 26.31
CA TYR A 323 0.61 -3.37 26.01
C TYR A 323 -0.59 -2.47 25.74
N ILE A 324 -0.45 -1.16 25.95
CA ILE A 324 -1.55 -0.22 25.74
C ILE A 324 -1.59 0.20 24.28
N THR A 325 -2.72 -0.09 23.61
CA THR A 325 -2.96 0.32 22.22
C THR A 325 -3.54 1.74 22.17
N THR A 326 -3.24 2.47 21.09
CA THR A 326 -3.74 3.83 20.86
C THR A 326 -4.88 3.89 19.84
N TYR A 327 -5.45 2.77 19.49
CA TYR A 327 -6.51 2.69 18.48
C TYR A 327 -7.74 3.57 18.82
N TYR A 328 -7.94 3.88 20.11
CA TYR A 328 -9.07 4.66 20.63
C TYR A 328 -8.67 5.89 21.45
N ASP A 329 -7.52 6.49 21.18
CA ASP A 329 -7.04 7.68 21.93
C ASP A 329 -8.06 8.84 21.96
N GLU A 330 -8.96 8.91 20.99
CA GLU A 330 -10.01 9.93 20.93
C GLU A 330 -11.25 9.55 21.73
N VAL A 331 -11.47 8.28 22.02
CA VAL A 331 -12.67 7.75 22.66
C VAL A 331 -12.45 7.44 24.14
N LEU A 332 -11.23 7.06 24.54
CA LEU A 332 -10.91 6.73 25.94
C LEU A 332 -10.11 7.86 26.61
N PRO A 333 -10.48 8.25 27.83
CA PRO A 333 -9.76 9.32 28.56
C PRO A 333 -8.36 8.90 29.06
N ILE A 334 -7.85 7.73 28.66
CA ILE A 334 -6.58 7.17 29.09
C ILE A 334 -5.48 7.59 28.09
N LYS A 335 -4.80 8.68 28.37
CA LYS A 335 -3.74 9.28 27.50
C LYS A 335 -2.36 8.64 27.64
N VAL A 336 -2.22 7.38 28.01
CA VAL A 336 -0.93 6.78 28.37
C VAL A 336 -0.06 6.42 27.17
N SER A 337 -0.59 6.43 25.94
CA SER A 337 0.16 6.05 24.74
C SER A 337 -0.08 6.94 23.54
N SER A 338 -0.26 8.23 23.74
CA SER A 338 -0.45 9.21 22.63
C SER A 338 0.75 9.32 21.66
N ALA A 339 1.81 8.55 21.90
CA ALA A 339 3.03 8.58 21.10
C ALA A 339 3.01 7.67 19.86
N TYR A 340 2.00 6.82 19.72
CA TYR A 340 1.88 5.83 18.63
C TYR A 340 0.61 6.05 17.81
N VAL A 341 0.60 5.53 16.59
CA VAL A 341 -0.55 5.50 15.70
C VAL A 341 -1.09 4.08 15.68
N GLU A 342 -2.41 3.92 15.80
CA GLU A 342 -3.14 2.67 15.54
C GLU A 342 -2.48 1.40 16.07
N GLY A 343 -1.92 1.46 17.26
CA GLY A 343 -1.24 0.30 17.80
C GLY A 343 -0.61 0.55 19.16
N SER A 344 0.17 -0.41 19.60
CA SER A 344 0.90 -0.38 20.87
C SER A 344 2.39 -0.19 20.63
N PRO A 345 3.17 0.20 21.68
CA PRO A 345 4.62 0.15 21.61
C PRO A 345 5.17 -1.20 21.16
N ARG A 346 4.47 -2.29 21.49
CA ARG A 346 4.87 -3.66 21.16
C ARG A 346 4.74 -3.96 19.67
N GLN A 347 3.74 -3.39 19.00
CA GLN A 347 3.56 -3.51 17.56
C GLN A 347 4.56 -2.62 16.82
N TRP A 348 4.71 -1.36 17.23
CA TRP A 348 5.67 -0.43 16.63
C TRP A 348 7.14 -0.77 16.88
N ARG A 349 7.44 -1.71 17.78
CA ARG A 349 8.79 -2.17 18.09
C ARG A 349 9.55 -2.72 16.89
N TRP A 350 8.86 -3.17 15.87
CA TRP A 350 9.40 -3.84 14.69
C TRP A 350 9.52 -2.93 13.47
N SER A 351 9.03 -1.69 13.54
CA SER A 351 8.90 -0.77 12.41
C SER A 351 10.22 -0.08 12.02
N VAL A 352 11.25 -0.87 11.74
CA VAL A 352 12.55 -0.44 11.20
C VAL A 352 12.93 -1.36 10.03
N GLN A 353 12.04 -1.45 9.07
CA GLN A 353 12.19 -2.36 7.91
C GLN A 353 13.31 -1.94 6.96
N HIS A 354 13.77 -0.70 7.02
CA HIS A 354 14.87 -0.17 6.21
C HIS A 354 16.27 -0.48 6.77
N ASP A 355 16.37 -0.80 8.07
CA ASP A 355 17.63 -1.15 8.75
C ASP A 355 17.41 -2.29 9.76
N PRO A 356 17.01 -3.49 9.30
CA PRO A 356 16.70 -4.61 10.19
C PRO A 356 17.92 -5.07 11.00
N GLN A 357 19.14 -4.97 10.47
CA GLN A 357 20.35 -5.29 11.21
C GLN A 357 20.60 -4.29 12.35
N GLY A 358 20.42 -2.98 12.09
CA GLY A 358 20.50 -1.96 13.12
C GLY A 358 19.44 -2.14 14.21
N LEU A 359 18.23 -2.60 13.85
CA LEU A 359 17.21 -2.97 14.84
C LEU A 359 17.64 -4.15 15.71
N ILE A 360 18.16 -5.23 15.11
CA ILE A 360 18.65 -6.42 15.83
C ILE A 360 19.76 -6.02 16.80
N GLU A 361 20.70 -5.18 16.37
CA GLU A 361 21.79 -4.65 17.22
C GLU A 361 21.28 -3.92 18.48
N LEU A 362 20.19 -3.14 18.37
CA LEU A 362 19.60 -2.43 19.50
C LEU A 362 19.08 -3.37 20.61
N PHE A 363 18.67 -4.58 20.25
CA PHE A 363 18.27 -5.58 21.25
C PHE A 363 19.47 -6.12 22.04
N GLY A 364 20.68 -6.03 21.49
CA GLY A 364 21.93 -6.44 22.11
C GLY A 364 22.21 -7.94 22.05
N ASP A 365 21.19 -8.75 21.82
CA ASP A 365 21.30 -10.21 21.67
C ASP A 365 20.31 -10.69 20.60
N ARG A 366 20.83 -11.45 19.62
CA ARG A 366 20.05 -11.92 18.48
C ARG A 366 19.02 -12.98 18.86
N ASP A 367 19.38 -13.88 19.77
CA ASP A 367 18.47 -14.95 20.22
C ASP A 367 17.33 -14.34 21.05
N TYR A 368 17.62 -13.30 21.83
CA TYR A 368 16.60 -12.54 22.53
C TYR A 368 15.66 -11.84 21.52
N PHE A 369 16.20 -11.19 20.48
CA PHE A 369 15.37 -10.60 19.40
C PHE A 369 14.43 -11.62 18.77
N ILE A 370 14.96 -12.80 18.39
CA ILE A 370 14.19 -13.88 17.78
C ILE A 370 13.09 -14.37 18.75
N SER A 371 13.40 -14.55 20.02
CA SER A 371 12.44 -15.02 21.02
C SER A 371 11.30 -14.04 21.24
N GLU A 372 11.61 -12.75 21.29
CA GLU A 372 10.63 -11.68 21.45
C GLU A 372 9.72 -11.54 20.21
N LEU A 373 10.30 -11.64 19.01
CA LEU A 373 9.54 -11.61 17.76
C LEU A 373 8.62 -12.86 17.65
N GLU A 374 9.14 -14.04 18.03
CA GLU A 374 8.29 -15.24 18.02
C GLU A 374 7.19 -15.18 19.09
N GLN A 375 7.45 -14.58 20.25
CA GLN A 375 6.42 -14.34 21.26
C GLN A 375 5.38 -13.32 20.80
N PHE A 376 5.79 -12.29 20.07
CA PHE A 376 4.87 -11.32 19.44
C PHE A 376 3.91 -12.01 18.47
N MET A 377 4.41 -12.93 17.63
CA MET A 377 3.59 -13.73 16.72
C MET A 377 2.63 -14.68 17.47
N LYS A 378 3.10 -15.34 18.54
CA LYS A 378 2.29 -16.25 19.37
C LYS A 378 1.16 -15.55 20.11
N ASP A 379 1.34 -14.28 20.42
CA ASP A 379 0.36 -13.45 21.13
C ASP A 379 -0.67 -12.78 20.18
N ALA A 380 -0.63 -13.09 18.89
CA ALA A 380 -1.67 -12.69 17.95
C ALA A 380 -3.04 -13.21 18.40
N THR A 381 -4.10 -12.47 18.09
CA THR A 381 -5.46 -12.92 18.42
C THR A 381 -5.78 -14.25 17.74
N PRO A 382 -6.48 -15.17 18.43
CA PRO A 382 -6.83 -16.48 17.85
C PRO A 382 -7.76 -16.41 16.64
N LYS A 383 -8.49 -15.30 16.49
CA LYS A 383 -9.41 -15.08 15.37
C LYS A 383 -9.05 -13.79 14.65
N ARG A 384 -9.40 -13.74 13.36
CA ARG A 384 -9.36 -12.48 12.61
C ARG A 384 -10.18 -11.41 13.33
N ALA A 385 -9.62 -10.21 13.43
CA ALA A 385 -10.24 -9.08 14.10
C ALA A 385 -10.24 -7.85 13.19
N ALA A 386 -11.38 -7.21 13.07
CA ALA A 386 -11.53 -5.98 12.27
C ALA A 386 -11.06 -4.72 13.03
N ILE A 387 -11.02 -4.75 14.35
CA ILE A 387 -10.73 -3.60 15.22
C ILE A 387 -10.07 -4.09 16.51
N ASP A 388 -9.00 -3.40 16.93
CA ASP A 388 -8.29 -3.56 18.21
C ASP A 388 -8.04 -5.01 18.63
N PRO A 389 -7.12 -5.69 17.98
CA PRO A 389 -6.82 -7.09 18.25
C PRO A 389 -5.92 -7.30 19.47
N GLY A 390 -5.61 -6.26 20.23
CA GLY A 390 -4.67 -6.28 21.33
C GLY A 390 -3.25 -5.83 20.93
N SER A 391 -2.23 -6.20 21.72
CA SER A 391 -0.85 -5.73 21.57
C SER A 391 0.09 -6.74 20.89
N GLY A 392 -0.40 -7.93 20.52
CA GLY A 392 0.34 -8.92 19.73
C GLY A 392 0.28 -8.61 18.24
N TYR A 393 0.85 -9.50 17.42
CA TYR A 393 0.81 -9.37 15.97
C TYR A 393 -0.64 -9.25 15.46
N TRP A 394 -0.88 -8.26 14.66
CA TRP A 394 -2.12 -8.07 13.95
C TRP A 394 -1.89 -7.83 12.46
N HIS A 395 -2.27 -8.80 11.65
CA HIS A 395 -2.07 -8.71 10.21
C HIS A 395 -2.91 -7.59 9.54
N GLY A 396 -3.88 -7.05 10.25
CA GLY A 396 -4.77 -5.99 9.79
C GLY A 396 -4.20 -4.58 9.90
N ASN A 397 -2.93 -4.39 10.30
CA ASN A 397 -2.34 -3.06 10.34
C ASN A 397 -0.91 -3.00 9.78
N GLN A 398 -0.59 -1.89 9.16
CA GLN A 398 0.53 -1.66 8.26
C GLN A 398 1.90 -1.87 8.90
N HIS A 399 2.08 -1.41 10.13
CA HIS A 399 3.37 -1.51 10.84
C HIS A 399 3.70 -2.95 11.29
N ASP A 400 2.75 -3.89 11.19
CA ASP A 400 2.97 -5.31 11.52
C ASP A 400 3.27 -6.18 10.28
N LEU A 401 2.87 -5.75 9.07
CA LEU A 401 2.87 -6.57 7.85
C LEU A 401 4.22 -7.18 7.50
N HIS A 402 5.31 -6.46 7.74
CA HIS A 402 6.68 -6.91 7.44
C HIS A 402 7.30 -7.77 8.55
N ALA A 403 6.71 -7.76 9.77
CA ALA A 403 7.34 -8.36 10.96
C ALA A 403 7.69 -9.85 10.78
N VAL A 404 6.86 -10.62 10.06
CA VAL A 404 7.13 -12.05 9.78
C VAL A 404 8.40 -12.27 8.96
N TYR A 405 8.82 -11.29 8.16
CA TYR A 405 10.01 -11.36 7.32
C TYR A 405 11.29 -10.98 8.07
N LEU A 406 11.21 -10.28 9.20
CA LEU A 406 12.37 -9.95 10.05
C LEU A 406 13.08 -11.17 10.61
N PHE A 407 12.44 -12.32 10.68
CA PHE A 407 13.11 -13.59 11.02
C PHE A 407 14.20 -13.94 10.00
N ILE A 408 14.05 -13.55 8.73
CA ILE A 408 15.06 -13.76 7.68
C ILE A 408 16.32 -12.97 8.04
N ASP A 409 16.18 -11.68 8.38
CA ASP A 409 17.29 -10.82 8.78
C ASP A 409 17.96 -11.26 10.08
N ALA A 410 17.18 -11.89 10.96
CA ALA A 410 17.69 -12.50 12.18
C ALA A 410 18.39 -13.86 11.97
N GLY A 411 18.49 -14.35 10.70
CA GLY A 411 19.12 -15.63 10.38
C GLY A 411 18.24 -16.85 10.67
N ARG A 412 16.91 -16.66 10.77
CA ARG A 412 15.93 -17.72 10.99
C ARG A 412 14.85 -17.75 9.90
N PRO A 413 15.24 -17.96 8.63
CA PRO A 413 14.28 -18.07 7.53
C PRO A 413 13.27 -19.20 7.72
N ASP A 414 13.59 -20.24 8.48
CA ASP A 414 12.66 -21.28 8.89
C ASP A 414 11.48 -20.75 9.71
N LEU A 415 11.72 -19.84 10.63
CA LEU A 415 10.65 -19.20 11.40
C LEU A 415 9.82 -18.26 10.52
N ALA A 416 10.45 -17.53 9.59
CA ALA A 416 9.72 -16.77 8.60
C ALA A 416 8.77 -17.67 7.78
N GLN A 417 9.26 -18.78 7.23
CA GLN A 417 8.48 -19.74 6.46
C GLN A 417 7.28 -20.28 7.24
N LYS A 418 7.50 -20.63 8.52
CA LYS A 418 6.44 -21.08 9.44
C LYS A 418 5.36 -20.01 9.63
N TRP A 419 5.75 -18.78 9.94
CA TRP A 419 4.81 -17.72 10.24
C TRP A 419 4.14 -17.14 9.00
N ILE A 420 4.83 -17.07 7.86
CA ILE A 420 4.22 -16.73 6.56
C ILE A 420 3.10 -17.74 6.22
N ARG A 421 3.38 -19.05 6.37
CA ARG A 421 2.37 -20.08 6.13
C ARG A 421 1.16 -19.91 7.06
N TRP A 422 1.40 -19.62 8.34
CA TRP A 422 0.33 -19.34 9.29
C TRP A 422 -0.49 -18.10 8.89
N VAL A 423 0.14 -17.01 8.51
CA VAL A 423 -0.59 -15.81 8.04
C VAL A 423 -1.45 -16.15 6.82
N LEU A 424 -0.88 -16.81 5.80
CA LEU A 424 -1.60 -17.18 4.57
C LEU A 424 -2.80 -18.09 4.82
N THR A 425 -2.78 -18.92 5.86
CA THR A 425 -3.84 -19.90 6.14
C THR A 425 -4.86 -19.44 7.19
N ASP A 426 -4.44 -18.61 8.15
CA ASP A 426 -5.25 -18.20 9.29
C ASP A 426 -5.79 -16.77 9.21
N ARG A 427 -5.03 -15.86 8.55
CA ARG A 427 -5.40 -14.43 8.50
C ARG A 427 -6.22 -14.08 7.27
N TYR A 428 -6.39 -15.02 6.34
CA TYR A 428 -7.24 -14.88 5.16
C TYR A 428 -8.33 -15.94 5.12
N GLY A 429 -9.45 -15.64 4.48
CA GLY A 429 -10.59 -16.54 4.39
C GLY A 429 -11.48 -16.26 3.19
N THR A 430 -12.44 -17.15 2.95
CA THR A 430 -13.37 -17.08 1.81
C THR A 430 -14.70 -16.40 2.11
N GLY A 431 -14.91 -15.96 3.35
CA GLY A 431 -16.13 -15.27 3.81
C GLY A 431 -16.02 -13.75 3.74
N ALA A 432 -17.09 -13.07 4.15
CA ALA A 432 -17.12 -11.61 4.24
C ALA A 432 -16.15 -11.05 5.31
N ASP A 433 -15.77 -11.89 6.28
CA ASP A 433 -14.76 -11.66 7.31
C ASP A 433 -13.38 -12.20 6.91
N GLY A 434 -13.10 -12.25 5.61
CA GLY A 434 -11.92 -12.91 5.04
C GLY A 434 -10.59 -12.17 5.24
N LEU A 435 -10.59 -10.96 5.79
CA LEU A 435 -9.40 -10.17 6.09
C LEU A 435 -9.28 -9.89 7.58
N ASP A 436 -8.08 -9.60 8.03
CA ASP A 436 -7.75 -9.22 9.40
C ASP A 436 -7.77 -7.68 9.52
N GLY A 437 -8.90 -7.04 9.32
CA GLY A 437 -9.07 -5.59 9.26
C GLY A 437 -9.50 -5.10 7.87
N ASN A 438 -9.21 -3.85 7.55
CA ASN A 438 -9.46 -3.27 6.23
C ASN A 438 -8.41 -3.74 5.22
N ASP A 439 -8.77 -3.74 3.93
CA ASP A 439 -7.82 -4.08 2.86
C ASP A 439 -6.84 -2.95 2.53
N ASP A 440 -7.20 -1.72 2.90
CA ASP A 440 -6.38 -0.51 2.79
C ASP A 440 -5.76 -0.33 1.40
N GLY A 441 -6.63 -0.08 0.42
CA GLY A 441 -6.24 0.13 -0.97
C GLY A 441 -5.61 -1.10 -1.63
N GLY A 442 -5.97 -2.31 -1.19
CA GLY A 442 -5.44 -3.56 -1.72
C GLY A 442 -4.14 -4.00 -1.06
N THR A 443 -3.72 -3.38 0.04
CA THR A 443 -2.44 -3.68 0.70
C THR A 443 -2.39 -5.10 1.28
N LEU A 444 -3.42 -5.52 2.03
CA LEU A 444 -3.50 -6.88 2.56
C LEU A 444 -3.65 -7.89 1.43
N SER A 445 -4.42 -7.56 0.42
CA SER A 445 -4.62 -8.38 -0.77
C SER A 445 -3.32 -8.59 -1.55
N ALA A 446 -2.56 -7.54 -1.82
CA ALA A 446 -1.26 -7.63 -2.49
C ALA A 446 -0.22 -8.38 -1.63
N TRP A 447 -0.28 -8.25 -0.29
CA TRP A 447 0.53 -9.06 0.62
C TRP A 447 0.28 -10.55 0.40
N TYR A 448 -1.02 -10.95 0.33
CA TYR A 448 -1.37 -12.34 0.06
C TYR A 448 -0.85 -12.81 -1.30
N VAL A 449 -1.08 -12.02 -2.36
CA VAL A 449 -0.66 -12.37 -3.73
C VAL A 449 0.84 -12.61 -3.79
N LEU A 450 1.64 -11.68 -3.29
CA LEU A 450 3.11 -11.76 -3.31
C LEU A 450 3.63 -12.90 -2.43
N SER A 451 3.14 -13.01 -1.20
CA SER A 451 3.57 -14.06 -0.26
C SER A 451 3.14 -15.46 -0.71
N ALA A 452 1.96 -15.59 -1.37
CA ALA A 452 1.47 -16.87 -1.89
C ALA A 452 2.37 -17.43 -3.00
N VAL A 453 3.04 -16.56 -3.77
CA VAL A 453 4.03 -16.97 -4.78
C VAL A 453 5.46 -17.03 -4.24
N GLY A 454 5.67 -16.72 -2.95
CA GLY A 454 6.94 -16.91 -2.26
C GLY A 454 7.90 -15.73 -2.30
N ILE A 455 7.45 -14.52 -2.63
CA ILE A 455 8.26 -13.29 -2.58
C ILE A 455 7.57 -12.22 -1.73
N TYR A 456 8.37 -11.32 -1.15
CA TYR A 456 7.82 -10.16 -0.42
C TYR A 456 8.73 -8.93 -0.61
N PRO A 457 8.20 -7.76 -0.94
CA PRO A 457 9.01 -6.60 -1.24
C PRO A 457 9.66 -6.01 0.02
N MET A 458 10.89 -5.58 -0.10
CA MET A 458 11.51 -4.65 0.83
C MET A 458 11.14 -3.24 0.35
N ALA A 459 9.96 -2.77 0.75
CA ALA A 459 9.35 -1.56 0.22
C ALA A 459 10.29 -0.33 0.32
N GLY A 460 10.30 0.50 -0.73
CA GLY A 460 11.24 1.60 -0.90
C GLY A 460 12.59 1.19 -1.48
N THR A 461 12.77 -0.09 -1.87
CA THR A 461 14.01 -0.63 -2.45
C THR A 461 13.74 -1.43 -3.73
N ASP A 462 14.79 -1.93 -4.37
CA ASP A 462 14.72 -2.84 -5.51
C ASP A 462 14.73 -4.33 -5.12
N LYS A 463 14.61 -4.67 -3.82
CA LYS A 463 14.80 -6.03 -3.30
C LYS A 463 13.50 -6.68 -2.85
N TYR A 464 13.52 -8.02 -2.89
CA TYR A 464 12.47 -8.87 -2.36
C TYR A 464 13.06 -9.94 -1.44
N TYR A 465 12.40 -10.19 -0.32
CA TYR A 465 12.63 -11.40 0.47
C TYR A 465 12.12 -12.62 -0.28
N ILE A 466 12.79 -13.73 -0.10
CA ILE A 466 12.34 -15.06 -0.54
C ILE A 466 11.70 -15.76 0.66
N GLY A 467 10.40 -16.01 0.56
CA GLY A 467 9.59 -16.65 1.59
C GLY A 467 9.36 -18.14 1.32
N ALA A 468 8.12 -18.59 1.49
CA ALA A 468 7.68 -19.95 1.20
C ALA A 468 6.30 -19.93 0.51
N PRO A 469 6.22 -20.36 -0.76
CA PRO A 469 4.97 -20.32 -1.51
C PRO A 469 3.91 -21.27 -0.94
N ILE A 470 2.63 -20.94 -1.18
CA ILE A 470 1.49 -21.81 -0.83
C ILE A 470 0.83 -22.45 -2.05
N VAL A 471 1.16 -21.97 -3.26
CA VAL A 471 0.67 -22.51 -4.54
C VAL A 471 1.65 -23.54 -5.11
N ASP A 472 1.18 -24.45 -5.96
CA ASP A 472 2.03 -25.45 -6.63
C ASP A 472 2.90 -24.78 -7.71
N SER A 473 2.32 -23.84 -8.46
CA SER A 473 3.05 -22.99 -9.40
C SER A 473 2.35 -21.68 -9.67
N ALA A 474 3.11 -20.71 -10.19
CA ALA A 474 2.58 -19.45 -10.72
C ALA A 474 3.34 -19.02 -11.97
N GLU A 475 2.64 -18.31 -12.87
CA GLU A 475 3.23 -17.58 -13.99
C GLU A 475 2.80 -16.12 -13.89
N LEU A 476 3.77 -15.21 -13.81
CA LEU A 476 3.56 -13.76 -13.76
C LEU A 476 3.96 -13.17 -15.09
N ASP A 477 3.00 -12.54 -15.80
CA ASP A 477 3.27 -11.70 -16.95
C ASP A 477 3.78 -10.35 -16.47
N LEU A 478 5.03 -10.04 -16.79
CA LEU A 478 5.70 -8.84 -16.29
C LEU A 478 5.43 -7.58 -17.12
N GLY A 479 4.55 -7.68 -18.12
CA GLY A 479 4.15 -6.55 -18.96
C GLY A 479 5.23 -6.01 -19.90
N ASN A 480 6.43 -6.58 -19.87
CA ASN A 480 7.57 -6.23 -20.75
C ASN A 480 7.88 -7.34 -21.78
N GLY A 481 7.00 -8.33 -21.90
CA GLY A 481 7.18 -9.52 -22.75
C GLY A 481 7.90 -10.67 -22.04
N ASN A 482 8.37 -10.49 -20.81
CA ASN A 482 8.96 -11.54 -20.01
C ASN A 482 7.92 -12.19 -19.09
N ILE A 483 8.19 -13.44 -18.71
CA ILE A 483 7.36 -14.20 -17.76
C ILE A 483 8.27 -14.69 -16.64
N LEU A 484 7.86 -14.43 -15.40
CA LEU A 484 8.44 -15.06 -14.22
C LEU A 484 7.60 -16.31 -13.89
N LYS A 485 8.25 -17.47 -13.90
CA LYS A 485 7.65 -18.72 -13.46
C LYS A 485 8.08 -19.04 -12.03
N VAL A 486 7.14 -19.41 -11.20
CA VAL A 486 7.40 -19.91 -9.84
C VAL A 486 6.91 -21.34 -9.77
N ARG A 487 7.71 -22.23 -9.20
CA ARG A 487 7.35 -23.63 -9.00
C ARG A 487 7.73 -24.11 -7.60
N ALA A 488 6.78 -24.70 -6.89
CA ALA A 488 6.98 -25.27 -5.58
C ALA A 488 6.92 -26.82 -5.67
N VAL A 489 8.09 -27.43 -5.77
CA VAL A 489 8.23 -28.90 -5.82
C VAL A 489 7.89 -29.47 -4.46
N ASN A 490 7.08 -30.53 -4.41
CA ASN A 490 6.58 -31.18 -3.20
C ASN A 490 5.68 -30.28 -2.33
N GLN A 491 5.01 -29.27 -2.91
CA GLN A 491 4.07 -28.44 -2.17
C GLN A 491 2.95 -29.28 -1.54
N SER A 492 2.68 -29.03 -0.26
CA SER A 492 1.58 -29.66 0.48
C SER A 492 1.25 -28.86 1.74
N LYS A 493 0.19 -29.29 2.46
CA LYS A 493 -0.18 -28.68 3.76
C LYS A 493 0.90 -28.91 4.83
N ASP A 494 1.64 -30.02 4.76
CA ASP A 494 2.66 -30.39 5.74
C ASP A 494 4.05 -29.89 5.37
N ASN A 495 4.32 -29.68 4.07
CA ASN A 495 5.60 -29.19 3.58
C ASN A 495 5.60 -27.66 3.56
N ILE A 496 5.80 -27.07 4.74
CA ILE A 496 5.76 -25.61 4.94
C ILE A 496 7.13 -24.94 4.88
N TYR A 497 8.21 -25.74 4.93
CA TYR A 497 9.57 -25.24 4.88
C TYR A 497 10.17 -25.38 3.49
N VAL A 498 11.23 -24.64 3.24
CA VAL A 498 11.99 -24.68 2.00
C VAL A 498 13.34 -25.36 2.28
N SER A 499 13.67 -26.39 1.52
CA SER A 499 14.97 -27.08 1.61
C SER A 499 16.00 -26.58 0.59
N GLU A 500 15.53 -26.00 -0.52
CA GLU A 500 16.37 -25.39 -1.55
C GLU A 500 15.58 -24.39 -2.38
N VAL A 501 16.23 -23.28 -2.78
CA VAL A 501 15.72 -22.32 -3.76
C VAL A 501 16.72 -22.19 -4.90
N THR A 502 16.22 -22.27 -6.14
CA THR A 502 17.02 -22.00 -7.33
C THR A 502 16.36 -20.93 -8.19
N PHE A 503 17.17 -20.11 -8.86
CA PHE A 503 16.72 -19.19 -9.89
C PHE A 503 17.43 -19.51 -11.19
N ASN A 504 16.68 -19.83 -12.26
CA ASN A 504 17.20 -20.30 -13.56
C ASN A 504 18.16 -21.51 -13.43
N GLY A 505 17.91 -22.40 -12.46
CA GLY A 505 18.71 -23.58 -12.19
C GLY A 505 19.94 -23.36 -11.31
N GLU A 506 20.25 -22.11 -10.96
CA GLU A 506 21.33 -21.78 -10.02
C GLU A 506 20.80 -21.63 -8.60
N LYS A 507 21.45 -22.28 -7.63
CA LYS A 507 21.05 -22.19 -6.21
C LYS A 507 21.25 -20.77 -5.70
N LEU A 508 20.21 -20.21 -5.06
CA LEU A 508 20.34 -18.95 -4.33
C LEU A 508 21.09 -19.21 -3.01
N THR A 509 22.01 -18.34 -2.69
CA THR A 509 22.84 -18.38 -1.46
C THR A 509 22.38 -17.36 -0.43
N GLU A 510 21.45 -16.47 -0.81
CA GLU A 510 20.90 -15.43 0.04
C GLU A 510 19.36 -15.46 -0.06
N PRO A 511 18.65 -15.15 1.02
CA PRO A 511 17.19 -15.13 1.03
C PRO A 511 16.59 -13.87 0.39
N TYR A 512 17.26 -13.30 -0.59
CA TYR A 512 16.90 -12.07 -1.28
C TYR A 512 17.07 -12.21 -2.79
N ILE A 513 16.24 -11.48 -3.54
CA ILE A 513 16.38 -11.34 -5.00
C ILE A 513 16.09 -9.90 -5.40
N THR A 514 16.76 -9.39 -6.43
CA THR A 514 16.54 -8.03 -6.92
C THR A 514 15.41 -7.98 -7.94
N HIS A 515 14.77 -6.81 -8.06
CA HIS A 515 13.75 -6.56 -9.07
C HIS A 515 14.27 -6.82 -10.47
N ALA A 516 15.48 -6.37 -10.79
CA ALA A 516 16.08 -6.55 -12.10
C ALA A 516 16.19 -8.03 -12.53
N LEU A 517 16.50 -8.93 -11.58
CA LEU A 517 16.53 -10.36 -11.85
C LEU A 517 15.13 -10.93 -12.11
N LEU A 518 14.13 -10.53 -11.29
CA LEU A 518 12.74 -10.95 -11.49
C LEU A 518 12.18 -10.42 -12.81
N ASP A 519 12.41 -9.15 -13.12
CA ASP A 519 11.88 -8.46 -14.30
C ASP A 519 12.49 -8.95 -15.63
N ALA A 520 13.67 -9.55 -15.57
CA ALA A 520 14.25 -10.26 -16.70
C ALA A 520 13.51 -11.56 -17.05
N GLY A 521 12.61 -12.00 -16.19
CA GLY A 521 11.91 -13.28 -16.33
C GLY A 521 12.80 -14.47 -15.97
N GLY A 522 12.22 -15.66 -16.02
CA GLY A 522 12.93 -16.90 -15.69
C GLY A 522 12.13 -17.81 -14.77
N GLU A 523 12.81 -18.74 -14.12
CA GLU A 523 12.17 -19.73 -13.25
C GLU A 523 12.75 -19.71 -11.83
N LEU A 524 11.88 -19.40 -10.84
CA LEU A 524 12.15 -19.49 -9.41
C LEU A 524 11.56 -20.80 -8.89
N VAL A 525 12.42 -21.71 -8.41
CA VAL A 525 11.99 -23.03 -7.97
C VAL A 525 12.28 -23.20 -6.49
N PHE A 526 11.23 -23.55 -5.74
CA PHE A 526 11.29 -23.92 -4.33
C PHE A 526 11.17 -25.42 -4.20
N THR A 527 12.06 -26.07 -3.45
CA THR A 527 11.88 -27.45 -3.01
C THR A 527 11.34 -27.45 -1.59
N MET A 528 10.07 -27.86 -1.44
CA MET A 528 9.38 -27.82 -0.15
C MET A 528 9.67 -29.05 0.69
N SER A 529 9.65 -28.89 2.02
CA SER A 529 10.00 -29.92 3.02
C SER A 529 9.08 -29.84 4.24
N PRO A 530 8.82 -30.97 4.94
CA PRO A 530 8.10 -30.98 6.21
C PRO A 530 8.97 -30.52 7.39
N THR A 531 10.27 -30.43 7.21
CA THR A 531 11.24 -30.03 8.24
C THR A 531 12.10 -28.88 7.77
N PRO A 532 12.50 -27.97 8.68
CA PRO A 532 13.37 -26.86 8.32
C PRO A 532 14.75 -27.36 7.85
N ALA A 533 15.29 -26.69 6.83
CA ALA A 533 16.68 -26.87 6.42
C ALA A 533 17.61 -26.00 7.30
N GLU A 534 18.88 -26.39 7.40
CA GLU A 534 19.87 -25.72 8.26
C GLU A 534 19.95 -24.21 8.02
N ASN A 535 19.94 -23.78 6.73
CA ASN A 535 19.97 -22.35 6.33
C ASN A 535 18.65 -21.90 5.69
N GLY A 536 17.52 -22.55 6.00
CA GLY A 536 16.23 -22.21 5.41
C GLY A 536 16.14 -22.40 3.90
N GLY A 537 17.04 -23.18 3.30
CA GLY A 537 17.05 -23.48 1.87
C GLY A 537 18.07 -22.70 1.01
N PHE A 538 18.89 -21.81 1.62
CA PHE A 538 19.84 -20.94 0.94
C PHE A 538 21.31 -21.35 1.13
#